data_8358e9296044cb4fe2b521cf05cc71be
#
_entry.id   8358e9296044cb4fe2b521cf05cc71be
#
_cell.length_a   1.000
_cell.length_b   1.000
_cell.length_c   1.000
_cell.angle_alpha   90.00
_cell.angle_beta   90.00
_cell.angle_gamma   90.00
#
_symmetry.space_group_name_H-M   'P 1'
#
loop_
_entity.id
_entity.type
_entity.pdbx_description
1 polymer ?
#
loop_
_entity_poly.entity_id
_entity_poly.type
_entity_poly.pdbx_seq_one_letter_code
_entity_poly.pdbx_strand_id
1 'polypeptide(L)'
;MIVVDTSVWSLAFRRRSWPKGVTPGVVKLLQKFTREKQQVVVPGVVLQELLSGVKDPAQGERIKELMEGYPLILATKEQHVEAANISNICRKAGVSAATIDCLIAAQCILLNGVLLTLDDDFKRISGCCGLRIYPIPVD
;
A
#
# COMPACT_ATOMS: atom_id res chain seq x y z
N MET A 1 -3.61 -1.81 12.71
CA MET A 1 -2.55 -2.06 11.70
C MET A 1 -2.87 -1.24 10.46
N ILE A 2 -1.91 -0.47 10.00
CA ILE A 2 -2.02 0.33 8.77
C ILE A 2 -1.15 -0.33 7.71
N VAL A 3 -1.78 -0.78 6.63
CA VAL A 3 -1.08 -1.33 5.47
C VAL A 3 -0.94 -0.19 4.45
N VAL A 4 0.28 0.10 4.02
CA VAL A 4 0.54 1.22 3.10
C VAL A 4 1.00 0.66 1.76
N ASP A 5 0.30 1.04 0.70
CA ASP A 5 0.64 0.54 -0.63
C ASP A 5 1.70 1.39 -1.34
N THR A 6 2.10 0.94 -2.51
CA THR A 6 3.16 1.55 -3.32
C THR A 6 2.87 3.00 -3.66
N SER A 7 1.61 3.36 -3.94
CA SER A 7 1.24 4.72 -4.38
C SER A 7 1.60 5.78 -3.34
N VAL A 8 1.42 5.48 -2.07
CA VAL A 8 1.72 6.39 -0.96
C VAL A 8 3.24 6.49 -0.76
N TRP A 9 3.93 5.36 -0.70
CA TRP A 9 5.39 5.36 -0.56
C TRP A 9 6.08 6.05 -1.71
N SER A 10 5.64 5.79 -2.94
CA SER A 10 6.20 6.43 -4.13
C SER A 10 6.08 7.96 -4.05
N LEU A 11 4.93 8.46 -3.61
CA LEU A 11 4.73 9.90 -3.42
C LEU A 11 5.64 10.43 -2.30
N ALA A 12 5.74 9.71 -1.20
CA ALA A 12 6.59 10.12 -0.07
C ALA A 12 8.07 10.25 -0.47
N PHE A 13 8.55 9.37 -1.38
CA PHE A 13 9.93 9.40 -1.85
C PHE A 13 10.19 10.40 -2.97
N ARG A 14 9.13 10.92 -3.62
CA ARG A 14 9.25 11.88 -4.72
C ARG A 14 8.98 13.32 -4.27
N ARG A 15 9.73 13.80 -3.28
CA ARG A 15 9.56 15.15 -2.74
C ARG A 15 9.60 16.25 -3.80
N ARG A 16 10.38 16.06 -4.85
CA ARG A 16 10.49 17.03 -5.95
C ARG A 16 9.18 17.21 -6.72
N SER A 17 8.27 16.22 -6.66
CA SER A 17 6.97 16.29 -7.31
C SER A 17 5.93 17.02 -6.47
N TRP A 18 6.22 17.32 -5.21
CA TRP A 18 5.28 18.01 -4.33
C TRP A 18 5.14 19.48 -4.72
N PRO A 19 3.93 20.07 -4.54
CA PRO A 19 3.79 21.52 -4.67
C PRO A 19 4.79 22.22 -3.76
N LYS A 20 5.40 23.30 -4.23
CA LYS A 20 6.47 23.98 -3.51
C LYS A 20 6.04 24.38 -2.10
N GLY A 21 6.78 23.90 -1.10
CA GLY A 21 6.53 24.19 0.30
C GLY A 21 5.34 23.45 0.92
N VAL A 22 4.73 22.52 0.19
CA VAL A 22 3.54 21.81 0.65
C VAL A 22 3.79 20.30 0.69
N THR A 23 3.68 19.72 1.88
CA THR A 23 3.69 18.26 2.04
C THR A 23 2.29 17.73 1.72
N PRO A 24 2.14 16.72 0.83
CA PRO A 24 0.82 16.14 0.55
C PRO A 24 0.14 15.60 1.80
N GLY A 25 -1.19 15.70 1.85
CA GLY A 25 -1.98 15.30 3.03
C GLY A 25 -1.76 13.85 3.43
N VAL A 26 -1.67 12.94 2.44
CA VAL A 26 -1.44 11.52 2.74
C VAL A 26 -0.03 11.28 3.32
N VAL A 27 0.95 12.05 2.90
CA VAL A 27 2.31 11.97 3.44
C VAL A 27 2.36 12.49 4.87
N LYS A 28 1.65 13.60 5.15
CA LYS A 28 1.48 14.09 6.52
C LYS A 28 0.85 13.03 7.42
N LEU A 29 -0.15 12.33 6.90
CA LEU A 29 -0.83 11.26 7.62
C LEU A 29 0.12 10.10 7.93
N LEU A 30 0.93 9.68 6.97
CA LEU A 30 1.94 8.65 7.16
C LEU A 30 2.97 9.08 8.22
N GLN A 31 3.43 10.32 8.16
CA GLN A 31 4.34 10.87 9.15
C GLN A 31 3.72 10.88 10.56
N LYS A 32 2.45 11.23 10.65
CA LYS A 32 1.70 11.22 11.91
C LYS A 32 1.64 9.80 12.49
N PHE A 33 1.27 8.81 11.69
CA PHE A 33 1.23 7.41 12.13
C PHE A 33 2.58 6.94 12.64
N THR A 34 3.65 7.32 11.97
CA THR A 34 5.02 6.97 12.38
C THR A 34 5.39 7.60 13.72
N ARG A 35 5.08 8.89 13.89
CA ARG A 35 5.35 9.61 15.15
C ARG A 35 4.55 9.04 16.32
N GLU A 36 3.30 8.67 16.08
CA GLU A 36 2.39 8.12 17.09
C GLU A 36 2.63 6.62 17.34
N LYS A 37 3.64 6.05 16.70
CA LYS A 37 4.01 4.63 16.81
C LYS A 37 2.85 3.69 16.46
N GLN A 38 2.00 4.11 15.53
CA GLN A 38 0.99 3.22 14.95
C GLN A 38 1.69 2.07 14.23
N GLN A 39 1.05 0.91 14.20
CA GLN A 39 1.59 -0.25 13.51
C GLN A 39 1.44 -0.07 11.99
N VAL A 40 2.46 0.52 11.39
CA VAL A 40 2.56 0.69 9.92
C VAL A 40 3.37 -0.47 9.37
N VAL A 41 2.81 -1.23 8.44
CA VAL A 41 3.45 -2.41 7.86
C VAL A 41 3.53 -2.31 6.35
N VAL A 42 4.53 -3.00 5.78
CA VAL A 42 4.82 -2.98 4.35
C VAL A 42 4.69 -4.40 3.80
N PRO A 43 3.75 -4.67 2.89
CA PRO A 43 3.74 -5.94 2.17
C PRO A 43 5.03 -6.14 1.37
N GLY A 44 5.54 -7.37 1.33
CA GLY A 44 6.74 -7.68 0.57
C GLY A 44 6.63 -7.29 -0.89
N VAL A 45 5.45 -7.47 -1.50
CA VAL A 45 5.21 -7.05 -2.90
C VAL A 45 5.31 -5.54 -3.08
N VAL A 46 4.98 -4.75 -2.07
CA VAL A 46 5.12 -3.28 -2.12
C VAL A 46 6.59 -2.89 -2.13
N LEU A 47 7.41 -3.49 -1.28
CA LEU A 47 8.85 -3.26 -1.31
C LEU A 47 9.43 -3.64 -2.68
N GLN A 48 9.01 -4.77 -3.22
CA GLN A 48 9.42 -5.20 -4.55
C GLN A 48 9.06 -4.18 -5.63
N GLU A 49 7.82 -3.68 -5.61
CA GLU A 49 7.38 -2.65 -6.56
C GLU A 49 8.18 -1.35 -6.44
N LEU A 50 8.48 -0.92 -5.20
CA LEU A 50 9.25 0.29 -4.96
C LEU A 50 10.67 0.20 -5.52
N LEU A 51 11.28 -0.98 -5.45
CA LEU A 51 12.65 -1.20 -5.93
C LEU A 51 12.70 -1.51 -7.42
N SER A 52 11.62 -2.05 -7.99
CA SER A 52 11.54 -2.38 -9.40
C SER A 52 11.56 -1.10 -10.25
N GLY A 53 12.41 -1.07 -11.24
CA GLY A 53 12.53 0.09 -12.13
C GLY A 53 13.37 1.23 -11.60
N VAL A 54 13.92 1.14 -10.39
CA VAL A 54 14.89 2.10 -9.89
C VAL A 54 16.21 1.90 -10.64
N LYS A 55 16.62 2.89 -11.42
CA LYS A 55 17.82 2.79 -12.27
C LYS A 55 19.08 3.15 -11.53
N ASP A 56 19.00 4.05 -10.55
CA ASP A 56 20.14 4.48 -9.76
C ASP A 56 20.33 3.58 -8.54
N PRO A 57 21.44 2.81 -8.46
CA PRO A 57 21.68 1.94 -7.31
C PRO A 57 21.70 2.68 -5.97
N ALA A 58 22.17 3.93 -5.94
CA ALA A 58 22.18 4.72 -4.70
C ALA A 58 20.75 5.01 -4.22
N GLN A 59 19.81 5.28 -5.12
CA GLN A 59 18.41 5.49 -4.78
C GLN A 59 17.78 4.20 -4.24
N GLY A 60 18.10 3.05 -4.84
CA GLY A 60 17.64 1.76 -4.36
C GLY A 60 18.09 1.47 -2.94
N GLU A 61 19.36 1.71 -2.64
CA GLU A 61 19.90 1.54 -1.28
C GLU A 61 19.24 2.48 -0.28
N ARG A 62 18.97 3.72 -0.69
CA ARG A 62 18.30 4.71 0.15
C ARG A 62 16.87 4.26 0.48
N ILE A 63 16.12 3.73 -0.48
CA ILE A 63 14.78 3.19 -0.25
C ILE A 63 14.85 2.03 0.74
N LYS A 64 15.78 1.08 0.55
CA LYS A 64 15.96 -0.04 1.47
C LYS A 64 16.20 0.43 2.90
N GLU A 65 17.09 1.41 3.09
CA GLU A 65 17.41 1.96 4.40
C GLU A 65 16.19 2.59 5.08
N LEU A 66 15.43 3.39 4.32
CA LEU A 66 14.24 4.05 4.84
C LEU A 66 13.16 3.04 5.21
N MET A 67 13.03 1.96 4.46
CA MET A 67 12.02 0.94 4.70
C MET A 67 12.37 -0.01 5.84
N GLU A 68 13.63 -0.08 6.27
CA GLU A 68 14.04 -0.89 7.41
C GLU A 68 13.33 -0.52 8.73
N GLY A 69 12.88 0.72 8.84
CA GLY A 69 12.12 1.18 10.00
C GLY A 69 10.70 0.65 10.10
N TYR A 70 10.23 -0.08 9.09
CA TYR A 70 8.85 -0.58 9.03
C TYR A 70 8.82 -2.09 8.90
N PRO A 71 7.97 -2.79 9.68
CA PRO A 71 7.85 -4.24 9.56
C PRO A 71 7.40 -4.66 8.17
N LEU A 72 8.08 -5.66 7.62
CA LEU A 72 7.72 -6.28 6.36
C LEU A 72 6.79 -7.45 6.62
N ILE A 73 5.66 -7.53 5.90
CA ILE A 73 4.77 -8.67 5.97
C ILE A 73 4.88 -9.51 4.70
N LEU A 74 5.18 -10.80 4.88
CA LEU A 74 5.25 -11.76 3.78
C LEU A 74 3.91 -12.46 3.61
N ALA A 75 3.54 -12.74 2.37
CA ALA A 75 2.28 -13.39 2.07
C ALA A 75 2.29 -14.86 2.51
N THR A 76 1.25 -15.26 3.23
CA THR A 76 1.03 -16.65 3.61
C THR A 76 0.23 -17.39 2.55
N LYS A 77 0.19 -18.72 2.65
CA LYS A 77 -0.66 -19.56 1.79
C LYS A 77 -2.13 -19.10 1.87
N GLU A 78 -2.64 -18.85 3.09
CA GLU A 78 -4.03 -18.41 3.28
C GLU A 78 -4.31 -17.08 2.60
N GLN A 79 -3.36 -16.17 2.65
CA GLN A 79 -3.48 -14.86 2.01
C GLN A 79 -3.51 -14.98 0.49
N HIS A 80 -2.70 -15.89 -0.07
CA HIS A 80 -2.74 -16.16 -1.52
C HIS A 80 -4.07 -16.79 -1.95
N VAL A 81 -4.60 -17.74 -1.17
CA VAL A 81 -5.90 -18.36 -1.44
C VAL A 81 -7.01 -17.30 -1.39
N GLU A 82 -7.00 -16.44 -0.37
CA GLU A 82 -7.98 -15.35 -0.25
C GLU A 82 -7.87 -14.34 -1.39
N ALA A 83 -6.65 -14.03 -1.82
CA ALA A 83 -6.42 -13.16 -2.98
C ALA A 83 -7.07 -13.73 -4.25
N ALA A 84 -6.97 -15.03 -4.46
CA ALA A 84 -7.64 -15.70 -5.58
C ALA A 84 -9.16 -15.60 -5.46
N ASN A 85 -9.71 -15.78 -4.27
CA ASN A 85 -11.15 -15.62 -4.01
C ASN A 85 -11.61 -14.19 -4.33
N ILE A 86 -10.88 -13.18 -3.87
CA ILE A 86 -11.17 -11.78 -4.15
C ILE A 86 -11.17 -11.50 -5.65
N SER A 87 -10.15 -12.01 -6.36
CA SER A 87 -10.05 -11.87 -7.82
C SER A 87 -11.28 -12.44 -8.51
N ASN A 88 -11.72 -13.62 -8.09
CA ASN A 88 -12.89 -14.28 -8.67
C ASN A 88 -14.19 -13.54 -8.38
N ILE A 89 -14.36 -13.04 -7.17
CA ILE A 89 -15.52 -12.24 -6.79
C ILE A 89 -15.58 -10.95 -7.60
N CYS A 90 -14.45 -10.25 -7.72
CA CYS A 90 -14.35 -9.02 -8.51
C CYS A 90 -14.72 -9.29 -9.98
N ARG A 91 -14.18 -10.35 -10.55
CA ARG A 91 -14.48 -10.70 -11.95
C ARG A 91 -15.97 -10.92 -12.18
N LYS A 92 -16.65 -11.65 -11.29
CA LYS A 92 -18.09 -11.87 -11.36
C LYS A 92 -18.88 -10.57 -11.26
N ALA A 93 -18.36 -9.60 -10.51
CA ALA A 93 -18.98 -8.28 -10.37
C ALA A 93 -18.61 -7.31 -11.51
N GLY A 94 -17.85 -7.76 -12.51
CA GLY A 94 -17.40 -6.92 -13.61
C GLY A 94 -16.24 -5.98 -13.25
N VAL A 95 -15.55 -6.25 -12.17
CA VAL A 95 -14.40 -5.46 -11.72
C VAL A 95 -13.10 -6.18 -12.11
N SER A 96 -12.26 -5.50 -12.89
CA SER A 96 -10.93 -5.99 -13.22
C SER A 96 -9.98 -5.58 -12.09
N ALA A 97 -9.39 -6.56 -11.42
CA ALA A 97 -8.47 -6.34 -10.31
C ALA A 97 -7.12 -7.02 -10.60
N ALA A 98 -6.04 -6.26 -10.44
CA ALA A 98 -4.69 -6.79 -10.63
C ALA A 98 -4.38 -7.84 -9.56
N THR A 99 -3.60 -8.85 -9.93
CA THR A 99 -3.20 -9.95 -9.04
C THR A 99 -2.54 -9.46 -7.77
N ILE A 100 -1.62 -8.51 -7.89
CA ILE A 100 -0.91 -7.94 -6.73
C ILE A 100 -1.87 -7.15 -5.84
N ASP A 101 -2.82 -6.40 -6.41
CA ASP A 101 -3.79 -5.64 -5.64
C ASP A 101 -4.71 -6.56 -4.84
N CYS A 102 -5.12 -7.68 -5.42
CA CYS A 102 -5.89 -8.70 -4.71
C CYS A 102 -5.10 -9.29 -3.54
N LEU A 103 -3.80 -9.48 -3.70
CA LEU A 103 -2.94 -9.98 -2.62
C LEU A 103 -2.83 -8.97 -1.49
N ILE A 104 -2.59 -7.70 -1.80
CA ILE A 104 -2.54 -6.63 -0.80
C ILE A 104 -3.88 -6.53 -0.06
N ALA A 105 -5.00 -6.59 -0.77
CA ALA A 105 -6.33 -6.58 -0.16
C ALA A 105 -6.53 -7.77 0.78
N ALA A 106 -6.14 -8.97 0.35
CA ALA A 106 -6.24 -10.18 1.16
C ALA A 106 -5.40 -10.09 2.44
N GLN A 107 -4.17 -9.61 2.34
CA GLN A 107 -3.31 -9.40 3.51
C GLN A 107 -3.95 -8.42 4.48
N CYS A 108 -4.47 -7.31 3.97
CA CYS A 108 -5.11 -6.29 4.79
C CYS A 108 -6.33 -6.86 5.53
N ILE A 109 -7.20 -7.59 4.85
CA ILE A 109 -8.41 -8.18 5.42
C ILE A 109 -8.05 -9.22 6.48
N LEU A 110 -7.19 -10.17 6.16
CA LEU A 110 -6.86 -11.29 7.07
C LEU A 110 -6.04 -10.84 8.28
N LEU A 111 -5.31 -9.75 8.18
CA LEU A 111 -4.57 -9.16 9.29
C LEU A 111 -5.41 -8.11 10.05
N ASN A 112 -6.66 -7.95 9.67
CA ASN A 112 -7.58 -6.96 10.26
C ASN A 112 -7.02 -5.53 10.20
N GLY A 113 -6.38 -5.21 9.10
CA GLY A 113 -5.77 -3.91 8.85
C GLY A 113 -6.67 -2.94 8.09
N VAL A 114 -6.17 -1.73 7.94
CA VAL A 114 -6.77 -0.68 7.11
C VAL A 114 -5.75 -0.27 6.08
N LEU A 115 -6.16 -0.14 4.83
CA LEU A 115 -5.26 0.20 3.72
C LEU A 115 -5.17 1.71 3.53
N LEU A 116 -3.94 2.22 3.48
CA LEU A 116 -3.65 3.58 3.08
C LEU A 116 -3.17 3.57 1.63
N THR A 117 -3.95 4.16 0.73
CA THR A 117 -3.68 4.13 -0.71
C THR A 117 -4.18 5.39 -1.41
N LEU A 118 -3.52 5.75 -2.51
CA LEU A 118 -3.98 6.78 -3.45
C LEU A 118 -4.56 6.17 -4.73
N ASP A 119 -4.51 4.84 -4.86
CA ASP A 119 -4.94 4.16 -6.07
C ASP A 119 -6.45 3.84 -6.02
N ASP A 120 -7.20 4.43 -6.94
CA ASP A 120 -8.65 4.23 -7.04
C ASP A 120 -9.05 2.78 -7.37
N ASP A 121 -8.14 1.97 -7.88
CA ASP A 121 -8.42 0.55 -8.13
C ASP A 121 -8.83 -0.17 -6.85
N PHE A 122 -8.24 0.20 -5.71
CA PHE A 122 -8.61 -0.38 -4.42
C PHE A 122 -10.02 0.00 -3.96
N LYS A 123 -10.54 1.15 -4.38
CA LYS A 123 -11.93 1.51 -4.10
C LYS A 123 -12.90 0.55 -4.79
N ARG A 124 -12.59 0.17 -6.04
CA ARG A 124 -13.40 -0.80 -6.78
C ARG A 124 -13.32 -2.18 -6.13
N ILE A 125 -12.15 -2.60 -5.71
CA ILE A 125 -11.94 -3.87 -5.02
C ILE A 125 -12.71 -3.87 -3.69
N SER A 126 -12.67 -2.77 -2.94
CA SER A 126 -13.37 -2.65 -1.65
C SER A 126 -14.88 -2.78 -1.79
N GLY A 127 -15.45 -2.46 -2.95
CA GLY A 127 -16.86 -2.67 -3.23
C GLY A 127 -17.25 -4.15 -3.38
N CYS A 128 -16.29 -5.04 -3.56
CA CYS A 128 -16.50 -6.48 -3.77
C CYS A 128 -16.12 -7.34 -2.57
N CYS A 129 -15.45 -6.79 -1.58
CA CYS A 129 -14.94 -7.55 -0.43
C CYS A 129 -14.88 -6.67 0.82
N GLY A 130 -14.40 -7.24 1.93
CA GLY A 130 -14.32 -6.55 3.21
C GLY A 130 -13.11 -5.63 3.41
N LEU A 131 -12.46 -5.21 2.33
CA LEU A 131 -11.31 -4.31 2.42
C LEU A 131 -11.73 -2.95 2.98
N ARG A 132 -11.04 -2.50 4.02
CA ARG A 132 -11.22 -1.18 4.61
C ARG A 132 -10.10 -0.25 4.14
N ILE A 133 -10.50 0.91 3.62
CA ILE A 133 -9.57 1.94 3.13
C ILE A 133 -9.59 3.12 4.09
N TYR A 134 -8.41 3.61 4.49
CA TYR A 134 -8.31 4.76 5.36
C TYR A 134 -8.71 6.03 4.61
N PRO A 135 -9.62 6.86 5.15
CA PRO A 135 -10.02 8.11 4.49
C PRO A 135 -8.85 9.09 4.46
N ILE A 136 -8.49 9.57 3.26
CA ILE A 136 -7.40 10.52 3.09
C ILE A 136 -7.98 11.94 3.05
N PRO A 137 -7.42 12.88 3.83
CA PRO A 137 -7.84 14.28 3.76
C PRO A 137 -7.61 14.86 2.37
N VAL A 138 -8.55 15.69 1.91
CA VAL A 138 -8.40 16.44 0.65
C VAL A 138 -7.36 17.53 0.85
N ASP A 139 -6.41 17.60 -0.08
CA ASP A 139 -5.36 18.63 -0.07
C ASP A 139 -5.88 20.01 -0.49
#